data_7d49867656164ee7cecb170c6f842568
#
_entry.id   7d49867656164ee7cecb170c6f842568
#
_cell.length_a   1.000
_cell.length_b   1.000
_cell.length_c   1.000
_cell.angle_alpha   90.00
_cell.angle_beta   90.00
_cell.angle_gamma   90.00
#
_symmetry.space_group_name_H-M   'P 1'
#
loop_
_entity.id
_entity.type
_entity.pdbx_description
1 polymer ?
#
loop_
_entity_poly.entity_id
_entity_poly.type
_entity_poly.pdbx_seq_one_letter_code
_entity_poly.pdbx_strand_id
1 'polypeptide(L)'
;MDFEKLCEARYSLRKFDARPVEQEKLDLILEAGRSAPTAHNKQPQRIFVLQSLEALEKADACMDCHFHSPVVIAVGYDPAESWHREHDGKDHGEIDAAIAVTQMMLQAAELGLGTTYVGMFRPADLLAAFPEMAGLNMIAMLPLGYPAEGAHPAKLHALRKPMEDLVRVL
;
A
#
# COMPACT_ATOMS: atom_id res chain seq x y z
N MET A 1 -15.43 11.50 5.54
CA MET A 1 -16.26 10.42 6.17
C MET A 1 -15.89 10.32 7.63
N ASP A 2 -16.79 9.82 8.51
CA ASP A 2 -16.40 9.45 9.86
C ASP A 2 -15.37 8.29 9.82
N PHE A 3 -14.36 8.33 10.70
CA PHE A 3 -13.21 7.39 10.64
C PHE A 3 -13.64 5.92 10.79
N GLU A 4 -14.60 5.63 11.69
CA GLU A 4 -15.14 4.28 11.87
C GLU A 4 -15.75 3.76 10.58
N LYS A 5 -16.61 4.57 9.95
CA LYS A 5 -17.24 4.24 8.66
C LYS A 5 -16.22 4.10 7.53
N LEU A 6 -15.15 4.90 7.56
CA LEU A 6 -14.08 4.80 6.57
C LEU A 6 -13.35 3.45 6.69
N CYS A 7 -13.04 3.02 7.92
CA CYS A 7 -12.39 1.72 8.17
C CYS A 7 -13.27 0.54 7.72
N GLU A 8 -14.60 0.64 7.92
CA GLU A 8 -15.56 -0.36 7.47
C GLU A 8 -15.72 -0.38 5.94
N ALA A 9 -15.83 0.79 5.34
CA ALA A 9 -16.09 0.95 3.90
C ALA A 9 -14.87 0.58 3.03
N ARG A 10 -13.64 0.81 3.54
CA ARG A 10 -12.42 0.47 2.81
C ARG A 10 -12.31 -1.05 2.64
N TYR A 11 -12.21 -1.50 1.41
CA TYR A 11 -12.01 -2.91 1.08
C TYR A 11 -10.89 -3.10 0.04
N SER A 12 -10.38 -4.31 -0.11
CA SER A 12 -9.40 -4.65 -1.14
C SER A 12 -10.09 -4.69 -2.51
N LEU A 13 -9.97 -3.59 -3.26
CA LEU A 13 -10.49 -3.47 -4.61
C LEU A 13 -9.63 -4.30 -5.57
N ARG A 14 -10.27 -5.13 -6.39
CA ARG A 14 -9.61 -6.04 -7.36
C ARG A 14 -10.13 -5.89 -8.79
N LYS A 15 -11.04 -4.96 -9.03
CA LYS A 15 -11.62 -4.66 -10.33
C LYS A 15 -11.68 -3.16 -10.51
N PHE A 16 -10.80 -2.63 -11.31
CA PHE A 16 -10.60 -1.20 -11.50
C PHE A 16 -11.23 -0.71 -12.79
N ASP A 17 -11.75 0.50 -12.76
CA ASP A 17 -12.13 1.28 -13.93
C ASP A 17 -10.86 1.80 -14.63
N ALA A 18 -10.88 1.94 -15.94
CA ALA A 18 -9.76 2.47 -16.73
C ALA A 18 -9.60 4.01 -16.62
N ARG A 19 -10.53 4.68 -15.93
CA ARG A 19 -10.48 6.13 -15.72
C ARG A 19 -9.20 6.53 -15.00
N PRO A 20 -8.47 7.55 -15.51
CA PRO A 20 -7.29 8.07 -14.83
C PRO A 20 -7.61 8.57 -13.42
N VAL A 21 -6.63 8.46 -12.53
CA VAL A 21 -6.67 9.09 -11.21
C VAL A 21 -6.19 10.53 -11.35
N GLU A 22 -6.94 11.49 -10.82
CA GLU A 22 -6.59 12.90 -10.83
C GLU A 22 -5.33 13.14 -9.99
N GLN A 23 -4.44 14.01 -10.47
CA GLN A 23 -3.17 14.30 -9.81
C GLN A 23 -3.37 14.82 -8.38
N GLU A 24 -4.38 15.67 -8.17
CA GLU A 24 -4.69 16.23 -6.85
C GLU A 24 -5.07 15.17 -5.83
N LYS A 25 -5.76 14.11 -6.28
CA LYS A 25 -6.09 12.97 -5.40
C LYS A 25 -4.86 12.11 -5.10
N LEU A 26 -4.03 11.90 -6.13
CA LEU A 26 -2.77 11.18 -5.96
C LEU A 26 -1.86 11.90 -4.97
N ASP A 27 -1.73 13.22 -5.08
CA ASP A 27 -0.92 14.05 -4.17
C ASP A 27 -1.40 13.94 -2.71
N LEU A 28 -2.72 13.94 -2.48
CA LEU A 28 -3.29 13.75 -1.15
C LEU A 28 -2.99 12.35 -0.58
N ILE A 29 -3.02 11.32 -1.42
CA ILE A 29 -2.67 9.95 -1.02
C ILE A 29 -1.19 9.85 -0.67
N LEU A 30 -0.32 10.44 -1.47
CA LEU A 30 1.12 10.46 -1.21
C LEU A 30 1.46 11.25 0.05
N GLU A 31 0.76 12.37 0.29
CA GLU A 31 0.92 13.16 1.52
C GLU A 31 0.49 12.37 2.76
N ALA A 32 -0.57 11.56 2.68
CA ALA A 32 -0.96 10.67 3.76
C ALA A 32 0.14 9.64 4.07
N GLY A 33 0.81 9.09 3.06
CA GLY A 33 1.97 8.22 3.24
C GLY A 33 3.19 8.93 3.82
N ARG A 34 3.45 10.18 3.39
CA ARG A 34 4.56 11.01 3.89
C ARG A 34 4.37 11.40 5.36
N SER A 35 3.14 11.69 5.77
CA SER A 35 2.81 12.10 7.14
C SER A 35 2.67 10.95 8.12
N ALA A 36 2.83 9.70 7.66
CA ALA A 36 2.75 8.52 8.52
C ALA A 36 3.82 8.54 9.63
N PRO A 37 3.48 8.15 10.86
CA PRO A 37 4.45 8.03 11.93
C PRO A 37 5.45 6.92 11.65
N THR A 38 6.71 7.15 12.02
CA THR A 38 7.79 6.17 11.92
C THR A 38 8.58 6.09 13.20
N ALA A 39 9.23 4.97 13.46
CA ALA A 39 10.07 4.78 14.63
C ALA A 39 11.15 5.87 14.67
N HIS A 40 11.21 6.61 15.80
CA HIS A 40 12.12 7.74 15.99
C HIS A 40 12.06 8.82 14.88
N ASN A 41 10.95 8.89 14.13
CA ASN A 41 10.78 9.77 12.97
C ASN A 41 11.89 9.60 11.91
N LYS A 42 12.38 8.37 11.74
CA LYS A 42 13.45 8.05 10.78
C LYS A 42 13.03 8.18 9.33
N GLN A 43 11.74 8.02 9.03
CA GLN A 43 11.14 8.19 7.69
C GLN A 43 11.87 7.35 6.61
N PRO A 44 12.09 6.05 6.85
CA PRO A 44 12.82 5.19 5.92
C PRO A 44 12.01 4.79 4.68
N GLN A 45 10.67 5.03 4.69
CA GLN A 45 9.80 4.63 3.60
C GLN A 45 10.18 5.31 2.28
N ARG A 46 10.09 4.54 1.20
CA ARG A 46 10.26 4.99 -0.19
C ARG A 46 9.02 4.60 -0.98
N ILE A 47 8.45 5.58 -1.69
CA ILE A 47 7.17 5.45 -2.38
C ILE A 47 7.41 5.76 -3.85
N PHE A 48 7.07 4.84 -4.73
CA PHE A 48 7.21 4.97 -6.18
C PHE A 48 5.84 4.90 -6.85
N VAL A 49 5.53 5.88 -7.69
CA VAL A 49 4.28 5.93 -8.45
C VAL A 49 4.53 5.43 -9.86
N LEU A 50 3.89 4.34 -10.22
CA LEU A 50 3.97 3.70 -11.53
C LEU A 50 2.67 3.97 -12.28
N GLN A 51 2.71 4.79 -13.33
CA GLN A 51 1.52 5.21 -14.09
C GLN A 51 1.73 5.28 -15.60
N SER A 52 2.98 5.21 -16.08
CA SER A 52 3.20 5.03 -17.52
C SER A 52 2.86 3.61 -17.93
N LEU A 53 2.42 3.42 -19.17
CA LEU A 53 2.10 2.08 -19.69
C LEU A 53 3.25 1.09 -19.48
N GLU A 54 4.48 1.52 -19.81
CA GLU A 54 5.67 0.70 -19.62
C GLU A 54 5.90 0.32 -18.14
N ALA A 55 5.75 1.28 -17.22
CA ALA A 55 5.92 1.01 -15.80
C ALA A 55 4.84 0.06 -15.25
N LEU A 56 3.59 0.21 -15.70
CA LEU A 56 2.49 -0.69 -15.31
C LEU A 56 2.69 -2.10 -15.85
N GLU A 57 3.15 -2.27 -17.09
CA GLU A 57 3.47 -3.58 -17.68
C GLU A 57 4.61 -4.27 -16.92
N LYS A 58 5.68 -3.53 -16.59
CA LYS A 58 6.79 -4.04 -15.76
C LYS A 58 6.32 -4.45 -14.37
N ALA A 59 5.50 -3.63 -13.72
CA ALA A 59 4.95 -3.93 -12.40
C ALA A 59 4.05 -5.17 -12.44
N ASP A 60 3.18 -5.27 -13.44
CA ASP A 60 2.28 -6.42 -13.63
C ASP A 60 3.05 -7.71 -13.84
N ALA A 61 4.16 -7.66 -14.61
CA ALA A 61 5.04 -8.80 -14.79
C ALA A 61 5.72 -9.30 -13.50
N CYS A 62 5.82 -8.47 -12.47
CA CYS A 62 6.39 -8.82 -11.17
C CYS A 62 5.37 -9.37 -10.17
N MET A 63 4.09 -9.35 -10.49
CA MET A 63 2.99 -9.83 -9.64
C MET A 63 2.33 -11.07 -10.22
N ASP A 64 1.75 -11.92 -9.35
CA ASP A 64 0.91 -13.04 -9.77
C ASP A 64 -0.58 -12.65 -9.83
N CYS A 65 -0.91 -11.43 -9.41
CA CYS A 65 -2.26 -10.86 -9.40
C CYS A 65 -2.34 -9.71 -10.39
N HIS A 66 -3.04 -9.90 -11.49
CA HIS A 66 -3.17 -8.93 -12.59
C HIS A 66 -4.46 -8.13 -12.45
N PHE A 67 -4.38 -6.96 -11.82
CA PHE A 67 -5.56 -6.12 -11.56
C PHE A 67 -5.80 -5.03 -12.61
N HIS A 68 -4.80 -4.74 -13.47
CA HIS A 68 -4.88 -3.72 -14.53
C HIS A 68 -5.38 -2.36 -14.03
N SER A 69 -4.89 -1.92 -12.88
CA SER A 69 -5.21 -0.59 -12.34
C SER A 69 -4.48 0.51 -13.11
N PRO A 70 -5.05 1.73 -13.21
CA PRO A 70 -4.40 2.85 -13.91
C PRO A 70 -3.15 3.38 -13.20
N VAL A 71 -2.98 3.06 -11.92
CA VAL A 71 -1.82 3.43 -11.11
C VAL A 71 -1.44 2.24 -10.22
N VAL A 72 -0.14 2.04 -10.03
CA VAL A 72 0.39 1.17 -8.98
C VAL A 72 1.38 1.99 -8.14
N ILE A 73 1.21 1.98 -6.82
CA ILE A 73 2.18 2.56 -5.89
C ILE A 73 3.02 1.42 -5.33
N ALA A 74 4.31 1.39 -5.64
CA ALA A 74 5.26 0.46 -5.03
C ALA A 74 5.86 1.09 -3.78
N VAL A 75 5.87 0.36 -2.67
CA VAL A 75 6.36 0.87 -1.39
C VAL A 75 7.39 -0.07 -0.82
N GLY A 76 8.47 0.52 -0.38
CA GLY A 76 9.54 -0.14 0.34
C GLY A 76 10.15 0.80 1.38
N TYR A 77 11.29 0.40 1.90
CA TYR A 77 12.06 1.24 2.82
C TYR A 77 13.56 1.07 2.59
N ASP A 78 14.32 2.07 2.99
CA ASP A 78 15.76 2.04 3.02
C ASP A 78 16.24 1.42 4.34
N PRO A 79 16.84 0.22 4.32
CA PRO A 79 17.30 -0.44 5.54
C PRO A 79 18.47 0.29 6.23
N ALA A 80 19.19 1.15 5.52
CA ALA A 80 20.26 1.97 6.10
C ALA A 80 19.71 3.14 6.94
N GLU A 81 18.48 3.57 6.69
CA GLU A 81 17.82 4.68 7.41
C GLU A 81 16.80 4.20 8.43
N SER A 82 16.43 2.92 8.42
CA SER A 82 15.44 2.38 9.36
C SER A 82 15.96 2.36 10.80
N TRP A 83 15.03 2.37 11.75
CA TRP A 83 15.39 2.20 13.16
C TRP A 83 15.49 0.72 13.52
N HIS A 84 16.56 0.38 14.22
CA HIS A 84 16.77 -0.95 14.74
C HIS A 84 16.62 -0.94 16.27
N ARG A 85 15.85 -1.87 16.79
CA ARG A 85 15.64 -2.01 18.24
C ARG A 85 16.92 -2.51 18.90
N GLU A 86 17.43 -1.78 19.89
CA GLU A 86 18.73 -2.04 20.55
C GLU A 86 18.83 -3.42 21.21
N HIS A 87 17.70 -3.93 21.76
CA HIS A 87 17.69 -5.17 22.52
C HIS A 87 17.89 -6.44 21.68
N ASP A 88 17.45 -6.45 20.46
CA ASP A 88 17.46 -7.66 19.60
C ASP A 88 17.83 -7.37 18.13
N GLY A 89 18.15 -6.12 17.81
CA GLY A 89 18.54 -5.72 16.45
C GLY A 89 17.38 -5.73 15.44
N LYS A 90 16.12 -5.88 15.88
CA LYS A 90 14.98 -5.94 14.95
C LYS A 90 14.85 -4.65 14.16
N ASP A 91 14.90 -4.79 12.84
CA ASP A 91 14.62 -3.71 11.88
C ASP A 91 13.12 -3.37 11.89
N HIS A 92 12.78 -2.10 12.02
CA HIS A 92 11.41 -1.60 12.03
C HIS A 92 10.97 -0.96 10.70
N GLY A 93 11.81 -0.93 9.69
CA GLY A 93 11.51 -0.31 8.40
C GLY A 93 10.28 -0.89 7.70
N GLU A 94 10.08 -2.21 7.77
CA GLU A 94 8.86 -2.84 7.24
C GLU A 94 7.60 -2.38 7.97
N ILE A 95 7.67 -2.21 9.29
CA ILE A 95 6.53 -1.73 10.10
C ILE A 95 6.21 -0.28 9.72
N ASP A 96 7.22 0.59 9.66
CA ASP A 96 7.07 1.99 9.29
C ASP A 96 6.45 2.14 7.89
N ALA A 97 6.97 1.40 6.92
CA ALA A 97 6.44 1.40 5.55
C ALA A 97 5.00 0.85 5.48
N ALA A 98 4.65 -0.18 6.27
CA ALA A 98 3.29 -0.72 6.32
C ALA A 98 2.28 0.28 6.93
N ILE A 99 2.71 1.10 7.90
CA ILE A 99 1.88 2.19 8.45
C ILE A 99 1.61 3.23 7.35
N ALA A 100 2.63 3.62 6.59
CA ALA A 100 2.47 4.55 5.46
C ALA A 100 1.50 4.01 4.40
N VAL A 101 1.62 2.73 4.01
CA VAL A 101 0.68 2.07 3.09
C VAL A 101 -0.74 2.11 3.65
N THR A 102 -0.93 1.86 4.93
CA THR A 102 -2.25 1.86 5.57
C THR A 102 -2.90 3.24 5.49
N GLN A 103 -2.15 4.32 5.77
CA GLN A 103 -2.67 5.69 5.66
C GLN A 103 -3.03 6.04 4.21
N MET A 104 -2.19 5.67 3.24
CA MET A 104 -2.51 5.86 1.82
C MET A 104 -3.78 5.12 1.39
N MET A 105 -3.98 3.89 1.86
CA MET A 105 -5.19 3.12 1.57
C MET A 105 -6.45 3.76 2.14
N LEU A 106 -6.39 4.31 3.36
CA LEU A 106 -7.51 5.02 3.98
C LEU A 106 -7.82 6.34 3.25
N GLN A 107 -6.77 7.09 2.90
CA GLN A 107 -6.93 8.34 2.14
C GLN A 107 -7.53 8.08 0.74
N ALA A 108 -7.10 7.03 0.06
CA ALA A 108 -7.70 6.63 -1.21
C ALA A 108 -9.19 6.32 -1.08
N ALA A 109 -9.58 5.57 -0.04
CA ALA A 109 -10.98 5.26 0.23
C ALA A 109 -11.82 6.50 0.55
N GLU A 110 -11.29 7.47 1.32
CA GLU A 110 -11.94 8.74 1.60
C GLU A 110 -12.20 9.55 0.33
N LEU A 111 -11.31 9.45 -0.66
CA LEU A 111 -11.42 10.12 -1.95
C LEU A 111 -12.29 9.38 -2.99
N GLY A 112 -12.93 8.27 -2.58
CA GLY A 112 -13.76 7.44 -3.46
C GLY A 112 -12.97 6.55 -4.43
N LEU A 113 -11.67 6.38 -4.17
CA LEU A 113 -10.80 5.45 -4.86
C LEU A 113 -10.72 4.12 -4.08
N GLY A 114 -10.22 3.08 -4.74
CA GLY A 114 -9.97 1.81 -4.09
C GLY A 114 -8.54 1.36 -4.30
N THR A 115 -8.07 0.53 -3.39
CA THR A 115 -6.74 -0.06 -3.39
C THR A 115 -6.81 -1.52 -2.99
N THR A 116 -5.77 -2.28 -3.32
CA THR A 116 -5.51 -3.56 -2.66
C THR A 116 -4.04 -3.68 -2.28
N TYR A 117 -3.77 -4.14 -1.06
CA TYR A 117 -2.41 -4.42 -0.60
C TYR A 117 -1.95 -5.75 -1.22
N VAL A 118 -0.97 -5.71 -2.12
CA VAL A 118 -0.38 -6.89 -2.74
C VAL A 118 0.98 -7.13 -2.11
N GLY A 119 1.07 -8.19 -1.30
CA GLY A 119 2.34 -8.73 -0.80
C GLY A 119 2.85 -9.89 -1.67
N MET A 120 2.00 -10.41 -2.57
CA MET A 120 2.37 -11.51 -3.48
C MET A 120 2.95 -10.94 -4.78
N PHE A 121 4.20 -10.52 -4.72
CA PHE A 121 5.00 -10.08 -5.85
C PHE A 121 6.42 -10.66 -5.70
N ARG A 122 7.21 -10.60 -6.76
CA ARG A 122 8.60 -11.06 -6.76
C ARG A 122 9.55 -9.87 -6.58
N PRO A 123 10.10 -9.66 -5.35
CA PRO A 123 10.95 -8.48 -5.08
C PRO A 123 12.20 -8.41 -5.98
N ALA A 124 12.85 -9.55 -6.25
CA ALA A 124 14.03 -9.57 -7.12
C ALA A 124 13.72 -9.11 -8.54
N ASP A 125 12.58 -9.54 -9.10
CA ASP A 125 12.14 -9.12 -10.43
C ASP A 125 11.79 -7.63 -10.45
N LEU A 126 11.14 -7.13 -9.39
CA LEU A 126 10.79 -5.72 -9.25
C LEU A 126 12.04 -4.83 -9.22
N LEU A 127 13.06 -5.21 -8.42
CA LEU A 127 14.32 -4.49 -8.35
C LEU A 127 15.10 -4.54 -9.68
N ALA A 128 15.02 -5.64 -10.42
CA ALA A 128 15.63 -5.75 -11.74
C ALA A 128 14.90 -4.89 -12.79
N ALA A 129 13.56 -4.81 -12.70
CA ALA A 129 12.75 -4.01 -13.62
C ALA A 129 12.85 -2.49 -13.36
N PHE A 130 13.13 -2.09 -12.11
CA PHE A 130 13.21 -0.70 -11.65
C PHE A 130 14.53 -0.46 -10.87
N PRO A 131 15.63 -0.16 -11.57
CA PRO A 131 16.93 0.09 -10.94
C PRO A 131 16.92 1.20 -9.88
N GLU A 132 15.97 2.14 -9.97
CA GLU A 132 15.74 3.23 -9.01
C GLU A 132 15.37 2.72 -7.61
N MET A 133 14.92 1.47 -7.51
CA MET A 133 14.56 0.82 -6.25
C MET A 133 15.73 0.00 -5.66
N ALA A 134 16.91 0.04 -6.29
CA ALA A 134 18.06 -0.75 -5.87
C ALA A 134 18.46 -0.45 -4.41
N GLY A 135 18.76 -1.49 -3.64
CA GLY A 135 19.13 -1.36 -2.22
C GLY A 135 17.96 -1.21 -1.25
N LEU A 136 16.73 -1.09 -1.74
CA LEU A 136 15.54 -1.00 -0.90
C LEU A 136 14.95 -2.37 -0.59
N ASN A 137 14.29 -2.49 0.55
CA ASN A 137 13.45 -3.60 0.89
C ASN A 137 11.99 -3.27 0.49
N MET A 138 11.53 -3.82 -0.64
CA MET A 138 10.17 -3.59 -1.13
C MET A 138 9.18 -4.46 -0.34
N ILE A 139 8.08 -3.86 0.13
CA ILE A 139 7.11 -4.55 1.01
C ILE A 139 5.72 -4.71 0.40
N ALA A 140 5.32 -3.82 -0.50
CA ALA A 140 3.99 -3.84 -1.08
C ALA A 140 3.93 -3.21 -2.47
N MET A 141 3.05 -3.78 -3.29
CA MET A 141 2.51 -3.14 -4.48
C MET A 141 1.05 -2.77 -4.18
N LEU A 142 0.67 -1.53 -4.44
CA LEU A 142 -0.65 -0.98 -4.14
C LEU A 142 -1.34 -0.53 -5.44
N PRO A 143 -2.03 -1.43 -6.17
CA PRO A 143 -2.93 -1.04 -7.26
C PRO A 143 -3.95 -0.02 -6.76
N LEU A 144 -4.12 1.07 -7.50
CA LEU A 144 -4.94 2.23 -7.14
C LEU A 144 -5.79 2.67 -8.34
N GLY A 145 -7.04 2.98 -8.11
CA GLY A 145 -7.96 3.48 -9.12
C GLY A 145 -9.40 3.53 -8.65
N TYR A 146 -10.30 3.86 -9.54
CA TYR A 146 -11.73 3.85 -9.27
C TYR A 146 -12.29 2.43 -9.33
N PRO A 147 -13.30 2.11 -8.50
CA PRO A 147 -14.03 0.85 -8.65
C PRO A 147 -14.71 0.76 -10.02
N ALA A 148 -14.49 -0.33 -10.74
CA ALA A 148 -15.24 -0.63 -11.97
C ALA A 148 -16.69 -1.01 -11.66
N GLU A 149 -17.55 -0.98 -12.66
CA GLU A 149 -18.92 -1.46 -12.54
C GLU A 149 -18.95 -2.91 -12.01
N GLY A 150 -19.80 -3.15 -11.01
CA GLY A 150 -19.94 -4.44 -10.35
C GLY A 150 -18.75 -4.83 -9.44
N ALA A 151 -17.83 -3.91 -9.13
CA ALA A 151 -16.82 -4.13 -8.10
C ALA A 151 -17.49 -4.18 -6.71
N HIS A 152 -17.08 -5.14 -5.90
CA HIS A 152 -17.64 -5.33 -4.56
C HIS A 152 -16.60 -5.94 -3.60
N PRO A 153 -16.77 -5.78 -2.28
CA PRO A 153 -15.93 -6.44 -1.30
C PRO A 153 -15.94 -7.96 -1.44
N ALA A 154 -14.82 -8.61 -1.18
CA ALA A 154 -14.76 -10.07 -1.08
C ALA A 154 -15.61 -10.58 0.09
N LYS A 155 -16.09 -11.83 0.00
CA LYS A 155 -16.91 -12.46 1.08
C LYS A 155 -16.25 -12.41 2.47
N LEU A 156 -14.92 -12.50 2.51
CA LEU A 156 -14.16 -12.45 3.76
C LEU A 156 -14.02 -11.04 4.34
N HIS A 157 -14.40 -9.99 3.61
CA HIS A 157 -14.22 -8.61 4.05
C HIS A 157 -14.93 -8.29 5.37
N ALA A 158 -16.15 -8.80 5.54
CA ALA A 158 -16.96 -8.56 6.75
C ALA A 158 -16.64 -9.52 7.91
N LEU A 159 -15.84 -10.56 7.69
CA LEU A 159 -15.52 -11.53 8.73
C LEU A 159 -14.44 -10.96 9.66
N ARG A 160 -14.73 -10.96 10.94
CA ARG A 160 -13.79 -10.60 12.02
C ARG A 160 -13.83 -11.66 13.09
N LYS A 161 -12.69 -11.92 13.70
CA LYS A 161 -12.64 -12.70 14.94
C LYS A 161 -13.35 -11.94 16.05
N PRO A 162 -13.93 -12.65 17.03
CA PRO A 162 -14.47 -12.03 18.23
C PRO A 162 -13.41 -11.17 18.94
N MET A 163 -13.84 -10.10 19.63
CA MET A 163 -12.92 -9.20 20.31
C MET A 163 -12.09 -9.92 21.37
N GLU A 164 -12.69 -10.86 22.09
CA GLU A 164 -12.04 -11.70 23.11
C GLU A 164 -10.90 -12.57 22.59
N ASP A 165 -10.87 -12.89 21.29
CA ASP A 165 -9.76 -13.62 20.67
C ASP A 165 -8.55 -12.72 20.38
N LEU A 166 -8.79 -11.43 20.22
CA LEU A 166 -7.80 -10.45 19.78
C LEU A 166 -7.28 -9.55 20.90
N VAL A 167 -8.10 -9.32 21.93
CA VAL A 167 -7.81 -8.37 23.02
C VAL A 167 -7.79 -9.10 24.36
N ARG A 168 -6.80 -8.76 25.18
CA ARG A 168 -6.72 -9.16 26.59
C ARG A 168 -6.53 -7.91 27.42
N VAL A 169 -7.34 -7.78 28.48
CA VAL A 169 -7.15 -6.78 29.52
C VAL A 169 -6.46 -7.46 30.69
N LEU A 170 -5.32 -6.94 31.12
CA LEU A 170 -4.49 -7.48 32.21
C LEU A 170 -4.55 -6.57 33.42
#